data_9a756180370a5f33871f489979ebc3e6
#
_entry.id   9a756180370a5f33871f489979ebc3e6
#
_cell.length_a   1.000
_cell.length_b   1.000
_cell.length_c   1.000
_cell.angle_alpha   90.00
_cell.angle_beta   90.00
_cell.angle_gamma   90.00
#
_symmetry.space_group_name_H-M   'P 1'
#
loop_
_entity.id
_entity.type
_entity.pdbx_description
1 polymer ?
#
loop_
_entity_poly.entity_id
_entity_poly.type
_entity_poly.pdbx_seq_one_letter_code
_entity_poly.pdbx_strand_id
1 'polypeptide(L)'
;MTKVKICGLSTASAVETACQAGADYIGFVFAESRRRVSLEQAQKLTALVPPTVRKVGVFVSPSLSELQEAISVANLDLVQIHGDFDEELLTQVGWPVIRAYQVKGALKGVSQQADYLLFDAPLAGSGQTFDWQAFDKNQIHQPFFIAGGLNAGNVRKAIQHFAPYAVDVSSGVETDGQKDLEKIKEFIERVKHGI
;
A
#
# COMPACT_ATOMS: atom_id res chain seq x y z
N MET A 1 16.67 4.68 3.51
CA MET A 1 16.11 3.39 4.01
C MET A 1 14.71 3.25 3.41
N THR A 2 14.39 2.10 2.80
CA THR A 2 13.08 1.82 2.22
C THR A 2 12.01 1.80 3.31
N LYS A 3 10.86 2.43 3.05
CA LYS A 3 9.72 2.48 3.97
C LYS A 3 8.85 1.24 3.86
N VAL A 4 8.02 0.99 4.89
CA VAL A 4 7.14 -0.18 4.97
C VAL A 4 5.69 0.26 5.09
N LYS A 5 4.83 -0.32 4.23
CA LYS A 5 3.38 -0.23 4.35
C LYS A 5 2.79 -1.62 4.64
N ILE A 6 1.95 -1.72 5.66
CA ILE A 6 1.15 -2.90 5.97
C ILE A 6 -0.29 -2.60 5.58
N CYS A 7 -0.81 -3.33 4.59
CA CYS A 7 -2.10 -3.03 3.96
C CYS A 7 -3.20 -4.02 4.35
N GLY A 8 -4.43 -3.53 4.46
CA GLY A 8 -5.61 -4.35 4.74
C GLY A 8 -5.75 -4.74 6.20
N LEU A 9 -5.42 -3.83 7.11
CA LEU A 9 -5.62 -3.99 8.54
C LEU A 9 -7.11 -3.78 8.90
N SER A 10 -7.67 -4.69 9.70
CA SER A 10 -9.08 -4.66 10.10
C SER A 10 -9.31 -4.94 11.59
N THR A 11 -8.24 -5.16 12.37
CA THR A 11 -8.30 -5.41 13.81
C THR A 11 -7.37 -4.48 14.59
N ALA A 12 -7.74 -4.13 15.82
CA ALA A 12 -6.91 -3.30 16.70
C ALA A 12 -5.52 -3.93 16.94
N SER A 13 -5.47 -5.23 17.21
CA SER A 13 -4.21 -5.93 17.46
C SER A 13 -3.24 -5.87 16.28
N ALA A 14 -3.74 -5.99 15.04
CA ALA A 14 -2.89 -5.89 13.86
C ALA A 14 -2.39 -4.46 13.62
N VAL A 15 -3.23 -3.43 13.88
CA VAL A 15 -2.84 -2.01 13.82
C VAL A 15 -1.74 -1.71 14.83
N GLU A 16 -1.97 -2.04 16.10
CA GLU A 16 -0.99 -1.81 17.18
C GLU A 16 0.33 -2.54 16.91
N THR A 17 0.26 -3.82 16.49
CA THR A 17 1.46 -4.59 16.16
C THR A 17 2.25 -3.96 15.02
N ALA A 18 1.59 -3.54 13.93
CA ALA A 18 2.26 -2.90 12.81
C ALA A 18 2.92 -1.59 13.21
N CYS A 19 2.24 -0.75 14.01
CA CYS A 19 2.78 0.50 14.51
C CYS A 19 4.00 0.29 15.44
N GLN A 20 3.88 -0.62 16.40
CA GLN A 20 4.95 -0.94 17.36
C GLN A 20 6.18 -1.56 16.69
N ALA A 21 5.97 -2.39 15.67
CA ALA A 21 7.06 -2.97 14.88
C ALA A 21 7.77 -1.97 13.95
N GLY A 22 7.22 -0.76 13.77
CA GLY A 22 7.86 0.31 13.01
C GLY A 22 7.40 0.44 11.56
N ALA A 23 6.14 0.11 11.25
CA ALA A 23 5.54 0.45 9.97
C ALA A 23 5.54 1.98 9.77
N ASP A 24 5.82 2.43 8.54
CA ASP A 24 5.72 3.85 8.17
C ASP A 24 4.32 4.21 7.70
N TYR A 25 3.62 3.23 7.12
CA TYR A 25 2.27 3.36 6.58
C TYR A 25 1.42 2.16 6.98
N ILE A 26 0.14 2.39 7.23
CA ILE A 26 -0.86 1.33 7.37
C ILE A 26 -2.06 1.62 6.48
N GLY A 27 -2.61 0.56 5.87
CA GLY A 27 -3.69 0.66 4.89
C GLY A 27 -4.99 0.05 5.36
N PHE A 28 -6.09 0.80 5.17
CA PHE A 28 -7.47 0.38 5.41
C PHE A 28 -8.20 0.29 4.08
N VAL A 29 -8.83 -0.86 3.79
CA VAL A 29 -9.47 -1.12 2.49
C VAL A 29 -10.94 -0.75 2.57
N PHE A 30 -11.38 0.18 1.71
CA PHE A 30 -12.78 0.56 1.56
C PHE A 30 -13.46 -0.09 0.34
N ALA A 31 -12.66 -0.62 -0.58
CA ALA A 31 -13.16 -1.36 -1.74
C ALA A 31 -13.71 -2.74 -1.36
N GLU A 32 -14.52 -3.31 -2.26
CA GLU A 32 -15.06 -4.67 -2.12
C GLU A 32 -13.92 -5.70 -1.96
N SER A 33 -13.84 -6.29 -0.80
CA SER A 33 -12.75 -7.20 -0.41
C SER A 33 -13.07 -7.87 0.92
N ARG A 34 -12.51 -9.06 1.16
CA ARG A 34 -12.53 -9.69 2.49
C ARG A 34 -11.86 -8.85 3.59
N ARG A 35 -11.07 -7.85 3.20
CA ARG A 35 -10.36 -6.92 4.11
C ARG A 35 -11.08 -5.59 4.28
N ARG A 36 -12.27 -5.46 3.68
CA ARG A 36 -13.02 -4.22 3.71
C ARG A 36 -13.38 -3.85 5.16
N VAL A 37 -13.21 -2.57 5.47
CA VAL A 37 -13.68 -1.95 6.71
C VAL A 37 -14.75 -0.91 6.39
N SER A 38 -15.70 -0.72 7.29
CA SER A 38 -16.62 0.41 7.22
C SER A 38 -15.93 1.71 7.64
N LEU A 39 -16.51 2.86 7.31
CA LEU A 39 -15.99 4.16 7.76
C LEU A 39 -15.92 4.24 9.29
N GLU A 40 -16.94 3.75 9.98
CA GLU A 40 -16.98 3.72 11.45
C GLU A 40 -15.89 2.81 12.04
N GLN A 41 -15.67 1.64 11.45
CA GLN A 41 -14.59 0.73 11.86
C GLN A 41 -13.23 1.37 11.62
N ALA A 42 -13.02 1.98 10.45
CA ALA A 42 -11.79 2.67 10.12
C ALA A 42 -11.51 3.83 11.10
N GLN A 43 -12.52 4.63 11.44
CA GLN A 43 -12.39 5.70 12.43
C GLN A 43 -11.89 5.21 13.79
N LYS A 44 -12.41 4.07 14.26
CA LYS A 44 -11.96 3.45 15.53
C LYS A 44 -10.54 2.95 15.43
N LEU A 45 -10.15 2.34 14.30
CA LEU A 45 -8.82 1.79 14.09
C LEU A 45 -7.76 2.89 13.90
N THR A 46 -8.08 3.94 13.15
CA THR A 46 -7.16 5.06 12.91
C THR A 46 -6.87 5.87 14.16
N ALA A 47 -7.77 5.88 15.13
CA ALA A 47 -7.56 6.51 16.44
C ALA A 47 -6.45 5.83 17.27
N LEU A 48 -6.10 4.57 16.97
CA LEU A 48 -5.00 3.83 17.60
C LEU A 48 -3.64 4.12 16.98
N VAL A 49 -3.60 4.83 15.85
CA VAL A 49 -2.38 5.03 15.06
C VAL A 49 -1.62 6.24 15.59
N PRO A 50 -0.34 6.09 15.98
CA PRO A 50 0.47 7.22 16.42
C PRO A 50 0.76 8.19 15.26
N PRO A 51 0.99 9.49 15.53
CA PRO A 51 1.22 10.50 14.49
C PRO A 51 2.48 10.26 13.64
N THR A 52 3.35 9.36 14.05
CA THR A 52 4.55 8.96 13.29
C THR A 52 4.26 7.97 12.18
N VAL A 53 3.08 7.34 12.16
CA VAL A 53 2.65 6.37 11.15
C VAL A 53 1.52 6.96 10.30
N ARG A 54 1.63 6.87 8.99
CA ARG A 54 0.66 7.42 8.05
C ARG A 54 -0.49 6.45 7.78
N LYS A 55 -1.72 6.96 7.82
CA LYS A 55 -2.98 6.23 7.58
C LYS A 55 -3.39 6.38 6.12
N VAL A 56 -3.50 5.26 5.41
CA VAL A 56 -3.82 5.21 3.97
C VAL A 56 -5.17 4.55 3.75
N GLY A 57 -6.12 5.25 3.15
CA GLY A 57 -7.37 4.65 2.64
C GLY A 57 -7.15 4.04 1.26
N VAL A 58 -7.60 2.81 1.04
CA VAL A 58 -7.42 2.09 -0.23
C VAL A 58 -8.77 1.90 -0.92
N PHE A 59 -8.85 2.36 -2.17
CA PHE A 59 -10.06 2.42 -2.97
C PHE A 59 -9.86 1.81 -4.35
N VAL A 60 -10.96 1.40 -4.98
CA VAL A 60 -11.01 0.97 -6.39
C VAL A 60 -12.08 1.76 -7.10
N SER A 61 -11.69 2.53 -8.11
CA SER A 61 -12.58 3.39 -8.93
C SER A 61 -13.55 4.26 -8.09
N PRO A 62 -13.08 4.98 -7.05
CA PRO A 62 -13.96 5.77 -6.19
C PRO A 62 -14.44 7.05 -6.89
N SER A 63 -15.54 7.61 -6.42
CA SER A 63 -15.89 8.99 -6.67
C SER A 63 -15.07 9.95 -5.79
N LEU A 64 -14.98 11.21 -6.18
CA LEU A 64 -14.31 12.24 -5.37
C LEU A 64 -14.99 12.41 -4.00
N SER A 65 -16.31 12.33 -3.95
CA SER A 65 -17.08 12.44 -2.70
C SER A 65 -16.80 11.30 -1.72
N GLU A 66 -16.66 10.06 -2.21
CA GLU A 66 -16.28 8.91 -1.38
C GLU A 66 -14.89 9.08 -0.76
N LEU A 67 -13.93 9.60 -1.53
CA LEU A 67 -12.60 9.91 -1.02
C LEU A 67 -12.66 10.97 0.09
N GLN A 68 -13.34 12.07 -0.15
CA GLN A 68 -13.43 13.20 0.78
C GLN A 68 -14.16 12.80 2.08
N GLU A 69 -15.23 12.02 1.98
CA GLU A 69 -15.92 11.48 3.14
C GLU A 69 -15.00 10.58 3.98
N ALA A 70 -14.34 9.63 3.36
CA ALA A 70 -13.46 8.71 4.06
C ALA A 70 -12.26 9.42 4.72
N ILE A 71 -11.66 10.39 4.04
CA ILE A 71 -10.59 11.22 4.58
C ILE A 71 -11.06 11.92 5.86
N SER A 72 -12.22 12.56 5.81
CA SER A 72 -12.77 13.30 6.93
C SER A 72 -13.15 12.40 8.11
N VAL A 73 -13.91 11.33 7.85
CA VAL A 73 -14.45 10.44 8.88
C VAL A 73 -13.36 9.59 9.52
N ALA A 74 -12.48 8.99 8.72
CA ALA A 74 -11.43 8.10 9.21
C ALA A 74 -10.10 8.82 9.47
N ASN A 75 -10.05 10.15 9.36
CA ASN A 75 -8.85 10.96 9.60
C ASN A 75 -7.62 10.38 8.88
N LEU A 76 -7.76 10.17 7.57
CA LEU A 76 -6.69 9.59 6.71
C LEU A 76 -5.63 10.65 6.39
N ASP A 77 -4.39 10.19 6.20
CA ASP A 77 -3.27 11.05 5.79
C ASP A 77 -3.02 10.99 4.27
N LEU A 78 -3.40 9.86 3.62
CA LEU A 78 -3.28 9.63 2.18
C LEU A 78 -4.45 8.77 1.69
N VAL A 79 -4.69 8.83 0.37
CA VAL A 79 -5.56 7.88 -0.33
C VAL A 79 -4.78 7.11 -1.38
N GLN A 80 -5.07 5.82 -1.53
CA GLN A 80 -4.53 4.95 -2.57
C GLN A 80 -5.66 4.55 -3.50
N ILE A 81 -5.51 4.85 -4.78
CA ILE A 81 -6.55 4.69 -5.78
C ILE A 81 -6.12 3.65 -6.83
N HIS A 82 -6.86 2.56 -6.90
CA HIS A 82 -6.80 1.54 -7.95
C HIS A 82 -7.93 1.75 -8.97
N GLY A 83 -7.82 1.07 -10.11
CA GLY A 83 -8.86 1.10 -11.15
C GLY A 83 -8.97 2.44 -11.85
N ASP A 84 -10.19 2.73 -12.35
CA ASP A 84 -10.46 3.93 -13.10
C ASP A 84 -10.65 5.14 -12.17
N PHE A 85 -9.97 6.22 -12.49
CA PHE A 85 -10.13 7.51 -11.81
C PHE A 85 -9.67 8.61 -12.78
N ASP A 86 -10.42 9.68 -12.85
CA ASP A 86 -10.09 10.82 -13.69
C ASP A 86 -8.85 11.54 -13.11
N GLU A 87 -7.77 11.56 -13.87
CA GLU A 87 -6.50 12.18 -13.46
C GLU A 87 -6.65 13.69 -13.19
N GLU A 88 -7.58 14.37 -13.87
CA GLU A 88 -7.83 15.79 -13.63
C GLU A 88 -8.44 16.06 -12.24
N LEU A 89 -9.11 15.08 -11.66
CA LEU A 89 -9.67 15.18 -10.31
C LEU A 89 -8.64 14.97 -9.19
N LEU A 90 -7.44 14.47 -9.48
CA LEU A 90 -6.40 14.23 -8.45
C LEU A 90 -6.08 15.51 -7.67
N THR A 91 -6.01 16.64 -8.33
CA THR A 91 -5.77 17.95 -7.68
C THR A 91 -6.91 18.40 -6.76
N GLN A 92 -8.12 17.87 -6.96
CA GLN A 92 -9.32 18.20 -6.18
C GLN A 92 -9.49 17.30 -4.96
N VAL A 93 -8.73 16.21 -4.86
CA VAL A 93 -8.76 15.30 -3.69
C VAL A 93 -8.38 16.06 -2.42
N GLY A 94 -7.41 16.98 -2.49
CA GLY A 94 -6.98 17.82 -1.38
C GLY A 94 -6.06 17.09 -0.36
N TRP A 95 -5.73 15.83 -0.62
CA TRP A 95 -4.82 14.99 0.17
C TRP A 95 -3.82 14.28 -0.74
N PRO A 96 -2.64 13.88 -0.22
CA PRO A 96 -1.67 13.12 -1.02
C PRO A 96 -2.25 11.83 -1.56
N VAL A 97 -1.99 11.56 -2.83
CA VAL A 97 -2.53 10.41 -3.58
C VAL A 97 -1.43 9.44 -3.95
N ILE A 98 -1.66 8.15 -3.66
CA ILE A 98 -0.92 7.02 -4.21
C ILE A 98 -1.74 6.45 -5.38
N ARG A 99 -1.29 6.63 -6.61
CA ARG A 99 -1.94 6.04 -7.79
C ARG A 99 -1.40 4.63 -8.01
N ALA A 100 -2.28 3.63 -7.97
CA ALA A 100 -1.88 2.22 -8.01
C ALA A 100 -2.15 1.60 -9.39
N TYR A 101 -1.18 0.83 -9.89
CA TYR A 101 -1.21 0.16 -11.18
C TYR A 101 -0.92 -1.32 -11.02
N GLN A 102 -1.75 -2.16 -11.66
CA GLN A 102 -1.41 -3.57 -11.86
C GLN A 102 -0.45 -3.68 -13.05
N VAL A 103 0.71 -4.25 -12.81
CA VAL A 103 1.72 -4.39 -13.85
C VAL A 103 1.56 -5.72 -14.56
N LYS A 104 1.05 -5.68 -15.81
CA LYS A 104 0.87 -6.83 -16.70
C LYS A 104 1.69 -6.64 -17.99
N GLY A 105 3.00 -6.40 -17.88
CA GLY A 105 3.86 -6.07 -19.02
C GLY A 105 4.43 -4.66 -18.95
N ALA A 106 4.70 -4.01 -20.10
CA ALA A 106 5.27 -2.66 -20.13
C ALA A 106 4.29 -1.63 -19.52
N LEU A 107 4.81 -0.80 -18.61
CA LEU A 107 4.06 0.32 -18.04
C LEU A 107 3.77 1.35 -19.12
N LYS A 108 2.49 1.68 -19.30
CA LYS A 108 2.05 2.77 -20.18
C LYS A 108 1.11 3.69 -19.43
N GLY A 109 1.32 4.99 -19.56
CA GLY A 109 0.38 5.99 -19.06
C GLY A 109 0.29 6.08 -17.54
N VAL A 110 1.43 6.11 -16.83
CA VAL A 110 1.43 6.40 -15.39
C VAL A 110 1.11 7.88 -15.12
N SER A 111 0.39 8.13 -14.03
CA SER A 111 0.04 9.48 -13.61
C SER A 111 1.29 10.35 -13.43
N GLN A 112 1.20 11.59 -13.89
CA GLN A 112 2.20 12.62 -13.65
C GLN A 112 1.76 13.57 -12.53
N GLN A 113 0.53 13.45 -12.04
CA GLN A 113 -0.08 14.33 -11.05
C GLN A 113 -0.15 13.72 -9.64
N ALA A 114 -0.07 12.39 -9.53
CA ALA A 114 -0.09 11.71 -8.24
C ALA A 114 1.20 11.97 -7.46
N ASP A 115 1.10 12.12 -6.13
CA ASP A 115 2.26 12.32 -5.24
C ASP A 115 3.14 11.08 -5.16
N TYR A 116 2.52 9.90 -5.26
CA TYR A 116 3.17 8.60 -5.22
C TYR A 116 2.57 7.67 -6.26
N LEU A 117 3.39 6.74 -6.73
CA LEU A 117 2.93 5.62 -7.55
C LEU A 117 3.04 4.31 -6.75
N LEU A 118 2.16 3.35 -7.02
CA LEU A 118 2.29 1.99 -6.51
C LEU A 118 2.18 1.01 -7.68
N PHE A 119 3.15 0.11 -7.75
CA PHE A 119 3.18 -0.95 -8.73
C PHE A 119 2.93 -2.29 -8.06
N ASP A 120 1.77 -2.87 -8.35
CA ASP A 120 1.39 -4.21 -7.91
C ASP A 120 1.87 -5.20 -8.96
N ALA A 121 3.08 -5.73 -8.74
CA ALA A 121 3.76 -6.62 -9.66
C ALA A 121 3.74 -8.05 -9.11
N PRO A 122 3.24 -9.04 -9.87
CA PRO A 122 3.35 -10.44 -9.46
C PRO A 122 4.84 -10.81 -9.38
N LEU A 123 5.29 -11.23 -8.20
CA LEU A 123 6.68 -11.65 -7.98
C LEU A 123 6.95 -13.03 -8.59
N ALA A 124 8.22 -13.27 -8.97
CA ALA A 124 8.68 -14.57 -9.43
C ALA A 124 8.35 -15.66 -8.40
N GLY A 125 7.62 -16.70 -8.82
CA GLY A 125 7.12 -17.79 -7.98
C GLY A 125 5.60 -17.79 -7.81
N SER A 126 4.88 -16.72 -8.23
CA SER A 126 3.41 -16.70 -8.27
C SER A 126 2.82 -17.43 -9.50
N GLY A 127 3.65 -18.00 -10.37
CA GLY A 127 3.24 -18.60 -11.65
C GLY A 127 2.95 -17.57 -12.76
N GLN A 128 3.04 -16.28 -12.48
CA GLN A 128 2.95 -15.20 -13.45
C GLN A 128 4.32 -14.56 -13.59
N THR A 129 4.87 -14.59 -14.81
CA THR A 129 6.14 -13.96 -15.14
C THR A 129 5.93 -12.45 -15.30
N PHE A 130 6.31 -11.69 -14.30
CA PHE A 130 6.57 -10.27 -14.49
C PHE A 130 8.00 -10.12 -15.05
N ASP A 131 8.12 -9.49 -16.19
CA ASP A 131 9.43 -9.14 -16.71
C ASP A 131 9.98 -7.92 -15.95
N TRP A 132 10.78 -8.20 -14.94
CA TRP A 132 11.45 -7.20 -14.10
C TRP A 132 12.36 -6.27 -14.93
N GLN A 133 12.79 -6.72 -16.13
CA GLN A 133 13.62 -5.94 -17.04
C GLN A 133 12.77 -4.92 -17.84
N ALA A 134 11.48 -5.17 -18.01
CA ALA A 134 10.57 -4.24 -18.67
C ALA A 134 10.16 -3.04 -17.81
N PHE A 135 10.55 -3.02 -16.52
CA PHE A 135 10.29 -1.90 -15.62
C PHE A 135 11.35 -0.81 -15.81
N ASP A 136 11.09 0.12 -16.72
CA ASP A 136 11.99 1.25 -16.97
C ASP A 136 11.82 2.33 -15.90
N LYS A 137 12.69 2.31 -14.89
CA LYS A 137 12.72 3.30 -13.81
C LYS A 137 12.93 4.74 -14.29
N ASN A 138 13.55 4.92 -15.47
CA ASN A 138 13.88 6.25 -15.97
C ASN A 138 12.64 7.05 -16.38
N GLN A 139 11.48 6.39 -16.53
CA GLN A 139 10.21 7.04 -16.82
C GLN A 139 9.41 7.40 -15.56
N ILE A 140 9.92 7.03 -14.36
CA ILE A 140 9.25 7.26 -13.08
C ILE A 140 9.97 8.36 -12.33
N HIS A 141 9.31 9.49 -12.15
CA HIS A 141 9.86 10.65 -11.45
C HIS A 141 9.37 10.77 -10.02
N GLN A 142 8.19 10.23 -9.73
CA GLN A 142 7.60 10.23 -8.39
C GLN A 142 8.19 9.11 -7.51
N PRO A 143 8.21 9.29 -6.18
CA PRO A 143 8.49 8.21 -5.26
C PRO A 143 7.46 7.09 -5.44
N PHE A 144 7.91 5.83 -5.46
CA PHE A 144 7.03 4.71 -5.76
C PHE A 144 7.12 3.58 -4.73
N PHE A 145 5.99 2.90 -4.59
CA PHE A 145 5.82 1.70 -3.80
C PHE A 145 5.87 0.46 -4.71
N ILE A 146 6.47 -0.61 -4.23
CA ILE A 146 6.36 -1.93 -4.86
C ILE A 146 5.48 -2.82 -3.99
N ALA A 147 4.51 -3.46 -4.62
CA ALA A 147 3.58 -4.42 -4.06
C ALA A 147 3.52 -5.69 -4.92
N GLY A 148 2.68 -6.64 -4.53
CA GLY A 148 2.43 -7.89 -5.28
C GLY A 148 3.22 -9.08 -4.77
N GLY A 149 2.58 -9.96 -4.00
CA GLY A 149 3.15 -11.20 -3.51
C GLY A 149 4.38 -11.05 -2.61
N LEU A 150 4.64 -9.86 -2.05
CA LEU A 150 5.72 -9.64 -1.10
C LEU A 150 5.48 -10.40 0.21
N ASN A 151 6.57 -10.94 0.77
CA ASN A 151 6.64 -11.61 2.08
C ASN A 151 8.05 -11.48 2.64
N ALA A 152 8.29 -11.94 3.86
CA ALA A 152 9.59 -11.86 4.52
C ALA A 152 10.73 -12.55 3.73
N GLY A 153 10.41 -13.63 2.97
CA GLY A 153 11.40 -14.39 2.20
C GLY A 153 11.87 -13.72 0.91
N ASN A 154 11.09 -12.79 0.34
CA ASN A 154 11.40 -12.18 -0.97
C ASN A 154 11.57 -10.67 -0.96
N VAL A 155 11.14 -9.97 0.10
CA VAL A 155 11.12 -8.49 0.13
C VAL A 155 12.50 -7.87 -0.04
N ARG A 156 13.56 -8.48 0.47
CA ARG A 156 14.94 -7.97 0.30
C ARG A 156 15.37 -7.97 -1.16
N LYS A 157 15.06 -9.04 -1.90
CA LYS A 157 15.35 -9.12 -3.34
C LYS A 157 14.60 -8.02 -4.11
N ALA A 158 13.33 -7.78 -3.75
CA ALA A 158 12.55 -6.70 -4.34
C ALA A 158 13.18 -5.32 -4.07
N ILE A 159 13.59 -5.06 -2.83
CA ILE A 159 14.26 -3.80 -2.46
C ILE A 159 15.58 -3.62 -3.22
N GLN A 160 16.40 -4.65 -3.30
CA GLN A 160 17.69 -4.60 -4.02
C GLN A 160 17.48 -4.33 -5.51
N HIS A 161 16.48 -4.94 -6.12
CA HIS A 161 16.22 -4.81 -7.54
C HIS A 161 15.60 -3.45 -7.91
N PHE A 162 14.55 -3.05 -7.19
CA PHE A 162 13.78 -1.85 -7.55
C PHE A 162 14.29 -0.58 -6.87
N ALA A 163 14.97 -0.66 -5.74
CA ALA A 163 15.31 0.46 -4.88
C ALA A 163 14.09 1.39 -4.63
N PRO A 164 12.93 0.85 -4.22
CA PRO A 164 11.70 1.61 -4.10
C PRO A 164 11.75 2.58 -2.92
N TYR A 165 10.89 3.61 -2.97
CA TYR A 165 10.62 4.46 -1.81
C TYR A 165 10.03 3.67 -0.66
N ALA A 166 9.06 2.77 -0.97
CA ALA A 166 8.43 1.91 0.02
C ALA A 166 8.08 0.53 -0.57
N VAL A 167 7.91 -0.45 0.30
CA VAL A 167 7.31 -1.75 -0.01
C VAL A 167 5.94 -1.85 0.63
N ASP A 168 4.97 -2.44 -0.07
CA ASP A 168 3.60 -2.64 0.40
C ASP A 168 3.26 -4.12 0.46
N VAL A 169 2.80 -4.60 1.60
CA VAL A 169 2.43 -5.99 1.82
C VAL A 169 1.00 -6.11 2.35
N SER A 170 0.26 -7.08 1.82
CA SER A 170 -1.05 -7.44 2.34
C SER A 170 -1.15 -8.93 2.66
N SER A 171 -1.32 -9.80 1.66
CA SER A 171 -1.49 -11.25 1.87
C SER A 171 -0.24 -11.96 2.40
N GLY A 172 0.96 -11.44 2.12
CA GLY A 172 2.22 -12.04 2.56
C GLY A 172 2.45 -11.99 4.07
N VAL A 173 1.62 -11.26 4.81
CA VAL A 173 1.62 -11.22 6.29
C VAL A 173 0.29 -11.76 6.85
N GLU A 174 -0.30 -12.74 6.15
CA GLU A 174 -1.53 -13.41 6.55
C GLU A 174 -1.31 -14.91 6.76
N THR A 175 -2.11 -15.50 7.65
CA THR A 175 -2.34 -16.95 7.81
C THR A 175 -3.84 -17.18 7.74
N ASP A 176 -4.29 -18.12 6.90
CA ASP A 176 -5.71 -18.43 6.67
C ASP A 176 -6.60 -17.21 6.39
N GLY A 177 -6.02 -16.22 5.69
CA GLY A 177 -6.71 -15.01 5.28
C GLY A 177 -6.86 -13.93 6.35
N GLN A 178 -6.29 -14.12 7.53
CA GLN A 178 -6.23 -13.16 8.62
C GLN A 178 -4.82 -12.61 8.81
N LYS A 179 -4.68 -11.38 9.29
CA LYS A 179 -3.38 -10.80 9.61
C LYS A 179 -2.70 -11.61 10.72
N ASP A 180 -1.49 -12.06 10.45
CA ASP A 180 -0.63 -12.78 11.36
C ASP A 180 0.36 -11.80 11.99
N LEU A 181 0.28 -11.63 13.31
CA LEU A 181 1.05 -10.62 14.04
C LEU A 181 2.55 -10.88 13.97
N GLU A 182 2.97 -12.15 13.99
CA GLU A 182 4.38 -12.49 13.90
C GLU A 182 4.93 -12.27 12.49
N LYS A 183 4.16 -12.59 11.44
CA LYS A 183 4.54 -12.28 10.07
C LYS A 183 4.63 -10.77 9.80
N ILE A 184 3.78 -9.96 10.44
CA ILE A 184 3.87 -8.49 10.36
C ILE A 184 5.21 -8.03 10.93
N LYS A 185 5.58 -8.47 12.12
CA LYS A 185 6.86 -8.13 12.78
C LYS A 185 8.04 -8.58 11.92
N GLU A 186 8.05 -9.83 11.50
CA GLU A 186 9.12 -10.40 10.68
C GLU A 186 9.30 -9.62 9.37
N PHE A 187 8.21 -9.30 8.68
CA PHE A 187 8.28 -8.53 7.44
C PHE A 187 8.90 -7.15 7.64
N ILE A 188 8.47 -6.41 8.66
CA ILE A 188 9.01 -5.09 8.99
C ILE A 188 10.48 -5.17 9.34
N GLU A 189 10.87 -6.15 10.15
CA GLU A 189 12.27 -6.38 10.55
C GLU A 189 13.16 -6.68 9.33
N ARG A 190 12.69 -7.52 8.40
CA ARG A 190 13.39 -7.81 7.13
C ARG A 190 13.66 -6.55 6.30
N VAL A 191 12.72 -5.61 6.28
CA VAL A 191 12.88 -4.37 5.53
C VAL A 191 13.79 -3.39 6.26
N LYS A 192 13.62 -3.22 7.57
CA LYS A 192 14.29 -2.17 8.36
C LYS A 192 15.73 -2.56 8.73
N HIS A 193 15.97 -3.80 9.08
CA HIS A 193 17.26 -4.24 9.63
C HIS A 193 18.02 -5.23 8.74
N GLY A 194 17.36 -5.77 7.73
CA GLY A 194 18.03 -6.66 6.78
C GLY A 194 18.42 -8.03 7.36
N ILE A 195 17.83 -8.41 8.50
CA ILE A 195 18.11 -9.67 9.20
C ILE A 195 17.22 -10.79 8.69
#